data_ecf4cfa519402afa80dd5a2b08a85110
#
_entry.id   ecf4cfa519402afa80dd5a2b08a85110
#
_cell.length_a   1.000
_cell.length_b   1.000
_cell.length_c   1.000
_cell.angle_alpha   90.00
_cell.angle_beta   90.00
_cell.angle_gamma   90.00
#
_symmetry.space_group_name_H-M   'P 1'
#
loop_
_entity.id
_entity.type
_entity.pdbx_description
1 polymer ?
#
loop_
_entity_poly.entity_id
_entity_poly.type
_entity_poly.pdbx_seq_one_letter_code
_entity_poly.pdbx_strand_id
1 'polypeptide(L)'
;NNVNNPTTPREFKGKAFAPVIPSFQYAYNKGRWSLQAGFALTGGGGKCTFDDGLGSFEKIVAETALAACQLAGAVDQVAAQYGVPAVFTSDKSFGKEGKYSYNSYMHGRQYYYGLSLGAAYKFSDNFSAFAGVRGVYASTNYYGYVENIKVGAMPLYMVLDPTKETAANIELSCDQSGVGFTPIIGVDFKTGKWNFAAKYEFKTRIRLKNKSVNQVPSIGNLPDNLRNAYIAGGVPEAAANAIIGNPVIQGAMGQLKTQFDAKLEEAIGEYADGKKIAGDIPAYLALGVGYSPVNAVRVNVGFHWFDDKHATSYNNRQEKLDRGTLEYNAGVEVDVNKKITLSTGWQNTNYGLSDEYMDDKSFVVGSNSAAVGGVYHINKKMDLNVAYFHTFYQHKKTSEKVQLSANQSINYKSDYTRNNNVFAVGLDINF
;
A
#
# COMPACT_ATOMS: atom_id res chain seq x y z
N ASN A 1 -11.12 18.86 -1.74
CA ASN A 1 -12.21 19.71 -1.24
C ASN A 1 -13.48 18.86 -1.16
N ASN A 2 -14.17 18.91 -0.06
CA ASN A 2 -15.44 18.22 0.18
C ASN A 2 -16.45 19.17 0.83
N VAL A 3 -17.65 18.67 1.14
CA VAL A 3 -18.71 19.50 1.75
C VAL A 3 -18.30 20.11 3.11
N ASN A 4 -17.41 19.43 3.86
CA ASN A 4 -16.90 19.93 5.14
C ASN A 4 -15.74 20.92 4.96
N ASN A 5 -15.02 20.83 3.83
CA ASN A 5 -13.83 21.64 3.55
C ASN A 5 -13.75 22.00 2.05
N PRO A 6 -14.63 22.91 1.58
CA PRO A 6 -14.80 23.14 0.13
C PRO A 6 -13.64 23.88 -0.53
N THR A 7 -12.78 24.52 0.24
CA THR A 7 -11.71 25.39 -0.28
C THR A 7 -10.32 24.79 -0.19
N THR A 8 -10.10 23.84 0.74
CA THR A 8 -8.76 23.30 1.06
C THR A 8 -8.74 21.78 0.96
N PRO A 9 -7.76 21.17 0.28
CA PRO A 9 -7.60 19.72 0.31
C PRO A 9 -7.22 19.27 1.72
N ARG A 10 -7.73 18.10 2.13
CA ARG A 10 -7.31 17.46 3.38
C ARG A 10 -6.04 16.65 3.13
N GLU A 11 -5.08 16.77 4.03
CA GLU A 11 -3.84 16.00 4.03
C GLU A 11 -3.95 14.83 5.00
N PHE A 12 -3.50 13.64 4.55
CA PHE A 12 -3.37 12.43 5.36
C PHE A 12 -1.90 12.06 5.45
N LYS A 13 -1.31 12.15 6.64
CA LYS A 13 0.12 11.94 6.87
C LYS A 13 0.40 10.54 7.37
N GLY A 14 1.15 9.78 6.57
CA GLY A 14 1.74 8.51 7.00
C GLY A 14 3.13 8.72 7.58
N LYS A 15 3.38 8.11 8.74
CA LYS A 15 4.71 8.04 9.38
C LYS A 15 5.25 6.64 9.23
N ALA A 16 6.25 6.45 8.37
CA ALA A 16 6.93 5.18 8.20
C ALA A 16 8.23 5.16 9.01
N PHE A 17 8.43 4.11 9.78
CA PHE A 17 9.63 3.94 10.58
C PHE A 17 10.10 2.49 10.56
N ALA A 18 11.36 2.29 10.22
CA ALA A 18 12.07 1.02 10.28
C ALA A 18 13.35 1.21 11.10
N PRO A 19 13.37 0.83 12.38
CA PRO A 19 14.49 1.08 13.27
C PRO A 19 15.76 0.35 12.84
N VAL A 20 15.62 -0.88 12.35
CA VAL A 20 16.73 -1.70 11.84
C VAL A 20 16.24 -2.57 10.69
N ILE A 21 16.99 -2.55 9.58
CA ILE A 21 16.80 -3.46 8.45
C ILE A 21 18.07 -4.31 8.33
N PRO A 22 18.14 -5.48 8.98
CA PRO A 22 19.34 -6.29 9.02
C PRO A 22 19.60 -7.00 7.71
N SER A 23 20.87 -7.11 7.33
CA SER A 23 21.34 -7.99 6.28
C SER A 23 22.62 -8.70 6.70
N PHE A 24 22.82 -9.89 6.15
CA PHE A 24 24.02 -10.68 6.36
C PHE A 24 24.39 -11.37 5.05
N GLN A 25 25.69 -11.41 4.76
CA GLN A 25 26.23 -12.12 3.59
C GLN A 25 27.47 -12.89 4.01
N TYR A 26 27.59 -14.09 3.46
CA TYR A 26 28.72 -14.97 3.68
C TYR A 26 29.16 -15.59 2.36
N ALA A 27 30.47 -15.64 2.11
CA ALA A 27 31.04 -16.31 0.96
C ALA A 27 32.25 -17.16 1.39
N TYR A 28 32.25 -18.43 0.98
CA TYR A 28 33.38 -19.35 1.15
C TYR A 28 33.97 -19.71 -0.20
N ASN A 29 35.22 -19.31 -0.40
CA ASN A 29 35.92 -19.50 -1.67
C ASN A 29 36.93 -20.65 -1.56
N LYS A 30 36.83 -21.63 -2.47
CA LYS A 30 37.78 -22.74 -2.57
C LYS A 30 38.05 -23.12 -4.03
N GLY A 31 39.26 -22.85 -4.50
CA GLY A 31 39.64 -23.10 -5.89
C GLY A 31 38.78 -22.27 -6.86
N ARG A 32 38.03 -22.93 -7.74
CA ARG A 32 37.12 -22.29 -8.70
C ARG A 32 35.70 -22.11 -8.18
N TRP A 33 35.41 -22.58 -6.97
CA TRP A 33 34.08 -22.51 -6.37
C TRP A 33 33.99 -21.41 -5.32
N SER A 34 32.83 -20.75 -5.29
CA SER A 34 32.40 -19.86 -4.22
C SER A 34 31.02 -20.30 -3.73
N LEU A 35 30.90 -20.73 -2.48
CA LEU A 35 29.62 -20.98 -1.84
C LEU A 35 29.16 -19.72 -1.15
N GLN A 36 27.90 -19.34 -1.35
CA GLN A 36 27.36 -18.08 -0.88
C GLN A 36 26.06 -18.30 -0.10
N ALA A 37 25.94 -17.58 1.01
CA ALA A 37 24.72 -17.50 1.79
C ALA A 37 24.41 -16.03 2.10
N GLY A 38 23.15 -15.67 2.12
CA GLY A 38 22.74 -14.31 2.43
C GLY A 38 21.37 -14.28 3.09
N PHE A 39 21.20 -13.35 4.03
CA PHE A 39 19.93 -13.02 4.62
C PHE A 39 19.67 -11.52 4.45
N ALA A 40 18.48 -11.16 4.01
CA ALA A 40 18.04 -9.77 3.92
C ALA A 40 16.52 -9.67 3.97
N LEU A 41 16.02 -8.50 4.30
CA LEU A 41 14.63 -8.13 4.03
C LEU A 41 14.50 -7.80 2.53
N THR A 42 13.77 -8.63 1.79
CA THR A 42 13.60 -8.50 0.34
C THR A 42 12.41 -7.61 -0.04
N GLY A 43 11.61 -7.19 0.95
CA GLY A 43 10.50 -6.27 0.77
C GLY A 43 9.93 -5.82 2.10
N GLY A 44 9.29 -4.66 2.13
CA GLY A 44 8.80 -4.05 3.35
C GLY A 44 9.93 -3.49 4.21
N GLY A 45 9.89 -3.72 5.51
CA GLY A 45 10.97 -3.36 6.45
C GLY A 45 10.57 -2.34 7.50
N GLY A 46 9.27 -2.01 7.62
CA GLY A 46 8.82 -1.07 8.64
C GLY A 46 7.31 -1.09 8.86
N LYS A 47 6.89 -0.28 9.82
CA LYS A 47 5.50 0.05 10.11
C LYS A 47 5.21 1.45 9.60
N CYS A 48 4.11 1.60 8.87
CA CYS A 48 3.57 2.90 8.49
C CYS A 48 2.27 3.14 9.26
N THR A 49 2.13 4.32 9.87
CA THR A 49 0.96 4.70 10.69
C THR A 49 0.36 5.98 10.14
N PHE A 50 -0.95 6.00 9.99
CA PHE A 50 -1.76 7.15 9.62
C PHE A 50 -2.72 7.43 10.78
N ASP A 51 -2.40 8.45 11.57
CA ASP A 51 -3.13 8.78 12.81
C ASP A 51 -4.55 9.29 12.53
N ASP A 52 -4.78 9.89 11.35
CA ASP A 52 -6.08 10.39 10.87
C ASP A 52 -6.73 9.46 9.82
N GLY A 53 -6.23 8.22 9.68
CA GLY A 53 -6.67 7.28 8.66
C GLY A 53 -6.21 7.66 7.25
N LEU A 54 -7.00 7.28 6.25
CA LEU A 54 -6.69 7.43 4.83
C LEU A 54 -7.74 8.28 4.11
N GLY A 55 -7.34 8.88 2.98
CA GLY A 55 -8.26 9.58 2.09
C GLY A 55 -9.35 8.69 1.52
N SER A 56 -9.05 7.41 1.26
CA SER A 56 -10.04 6.39 0.87
C SER A 56 -11.10 6.16 1.95
N PHE A 57 -10.76 6.27 3.24
CA PHE A 57 -11.72 6.15 4.33
C PHE A 57 -12.67 7.36 4.32
N GLU A 58 -12.14 8.57 4.13
CA GLU A 58 -12.97 9.76 3.99
C GLU A 58 -13.89 9.68 2.78
N LYS A 59 -13.40 9.15 1.65
CA LYS A 59 -14.20 8.92 0.44
C LYS A 59 -15.42 8.04 0.76
N ILE A 60 -15.23 6.92 1.44
CA ILE A 60 -16.32 6.00 1.83
C ILE A 60 -17.34 6.73 2.74
N VAL A 61 -16.86 7.46 3.75
CA VAL A 61 -17.75 8.20 4.67
C VAL A 61 -18.53 9.30 3.92
N ALA A 62 -17.87 10.07 3.06
CA ALA A 62 -18.51 11.13 2.27
C ALA A 62 -19.60 10.59 1.34
N GLU A 63 -19.33 9.49 0.65
CA GLU A 63 -20.30 8.82 -0.22
C GLU A 63 -21.47 8.24 0.58
N THR A 64 -21.19 7.65 1.74
CA THR A 64 -22.23 7.14 2.67
C THR A 64 -23.11 8.29 3.18
N ALA A 65 -22.51 9.42 3.55
CA ALA A 65 -23.26 10.58 4.00
C ALA A 65 -24.19 11.13 2.93
N LEU A 66 -23.70 11.19 1.69
CA LEU A 66 -24.50 11.66 0.56
C LEU A 66 -25.65 10.69 0.24
N ALA A 67 -25.39 9.39 0.24
CA ALA A 67 -26.42 8.37 0.03
C ALA A 67 -27.48 8.40 1.16
N ALA A 68 -27.08 8.61 2.41
CA ALA A 68 -28.00 8.78 3.54
C ALA A 68 -28.90 10.02 3.35
N CYS A 69 -28.35 11.15 2.93
CA CYS A 69 -29.12 12.36 2.65
C CYS A 69 -30.08 12.19 1.49
N GLN A 70 -29.68 11.47 0.45
CA GLN A 70 -30.56 11.18 -0.71
C GLN A 70 -31.74 10.28 -0.29
N LEU A 71 -31.46 9.22 0.49
CA LEU A 71 -32.51 8.36 1.02
C LEU A 71 -33.43 9.14 1.96
N ALA A 72 -32.88 9.96 2.85
CA ALA A 72 -33.65 10.84 3.73
C ALA A 72 -34.61 11.76 2.96
N GLY A 73 -34.12 12.36 1.87
CA GLY A 73 -34.91 13.20 0.97
C GLY A 73 -36.06 12.44 0.31
N ALA A 74 -35.80 11.25 -0.18
CA ALA A 74 -36.84 10.39 -0.79
C ALA A 74 -37.89 9.96 0.22
N VAL A 75 -37.45 9.55 1.42
CA VAL A 75 -38.37 9.12 2.50
C VAL A 75 -39.24 10.28 2.96
N ASP A 76 -38.68 11.46 3.23
CA ASP A 76 -39.43 12.66 3.66
C ASP A 76 -40.39 13.16 2.55
N GLN A 77 -40.00 13.06 1.27
CA GLN A 77 -40.90 13.41 0.15
C GLN A 77 -42.13 12.49 0.08
N VAL A 78 -41.94 11.20 0.29
CA VAL A 78 -43.05 10.25 0.37
C VAL A 78 -43.88 10.49 1.62
N ALA A 79 -43.27 10.75 2.80
CA ALA A 79 -43.93 11.05 4.04
C ALA A 79 -44.87 12.28 3.97
N ALA A 80 -44.46 13.30 3.21
CA ALA A 80 -45.27 14.50 2.96
C ALA A 80 -46.63 14.18 2.28
N GLN A 81 -46.69 13.12 1.46
CA GLN A 81 -47.94 12.68 0.81
C GLN A 81 -48.96 12.13 1.85
N TYR A 82 -48.47 11.73 3.01
CA TYR A 82 -49.29 11.28 4.14
C TYR A 82 -49.49 12.33 5.23
N GLY A 83 -49.10 13.61 4.92
CA GLY A 83 -49.20 14.70 5.89
C GLY A 83 -48.18 14.67 7.02
N VAL A 84 -47.13 13.84 6.88
CA VAL A 84 -46.05 13.72 7.85
C VAL A 84 -44.96 14.76 7.56
N PRO A 85 -44.56 15.59 8.56
CA PRO A 85 -43.48 16.56 8.37
C PRO A 85 -42.14 15.87 8.12
N ALA A 86 -41.20 16.61 7.46
CA ALA A 86 -39.85 16.12 7.23
C ALA A 86 -39.11 15.84 8.57
N VAL A 87 -38.59 14.63 8.69
CA VAL A 87 -37.89 14.15 9.88
C VAL A 87 -36.39 14.01 9.59
N PHE A 88 -36.07 13.28 8.51
CA PHE A 88 -34.69 12.90 8.22
C PHE A 88 -33.87 13.99 7.52
N THR A 89 -34.49 14.90 6.77
CA THR A 89 -33.82 16.04 6.15
C THR A 89 -33.73 17.27 7.04
N SER A 90 -34.22 17.20 8.28
CA SER A 90 -34.11 18.29 9.25
C SER A 90 -32.66 18.50 9.73
N ASP A 91 -32.35 19.71 10.21
CA ASP A 91 -31.01 20.03 10.75
C ASP A 91 -30.66 19.25 12.03
N LYS A 92 -31.66 18.64 12.67
CA LYS A 92 -31.46 17.75 13.83
C LYS A 92 -31.19 16.30 13.44
N SER A 93 -31.22 15.97 12.16
CA SER A 93 -31.04 14.65 11.61
C SER A 93 -29.91 14.66 10.54
N PHE A 94 -30.10 13.95 9.41
CA PHE A 94 -29.11 13.90 8.33
C PHE A 94 -28.89 15.25 7.63
N GLY A 95 -29.90 16.12 7.64
CA GLY A 95 -29.85 17.36 6.87
C GLY A 95 -29.89 17.13 5.37
N LYS A 96 -29.52 18.15 4.60
CA LYS A 96 -29.54 18.15 3.11
C LYS A 96 -28.16 18.28 2.47
N GLU A 97 -27.17 18.71 3.25
CA GLU A 97 -25.87 19.14 2.73
C GLU A 97 -24.83 18.01 2.62
N GLY A 98 -25.12 16.84 3.18
CA GLY A 98 -24.19 15.71 3.21
C GLY A 98 -22.96 15.95 4.09
N LYS A 99 -23.08 16.85 5.11
CA LYS A 99 -22.03 17.03 6.12
C LYS A 99 -21.84 15.74 6.92
N TYR A 100 -20.60 15.48 7.31
CA TYR A 100 -20.25 14.28 8.09
C TYR A 100 -19.12 14.58 9.07
N SER A 101 -18.99 13.67 10.05
CA SER A 101 -17.82 13.57 10.92
C SER A 101 -17.55 12.10 11.24
N TYR A 102 -16.32 11.77 11.53
CA TYR A 102 -15.88 10.42 11.88
C TYR A 102 -14.50 10.47 12.52
N ASN A 103 -14.10 9.36 13.16
CA ASN A 103 -12.74 9.11 13.59
C ASN A 103 -12.17 7.97 12.74
N SER A 104 -10.90 8.03 12.42
CA SER A 104 -10.24 6.94 11.71
C SER A 104 -8.76 6.84 12.05
N TYR A 105 -8.23 5.66 11.85
CA TYR A 105 -6.84 5.31 12.06
C TYR A 105 -6.46 4.16 11.15
N MET A 106 -5.20 4.11 10.73
CA MET A 106 -4.67 2.96 10.02
C MET A 106 -3.18 2.76 10.31
N HIS A 107 -2.76 1.50 10.44
CA HIS A 107 -1.37 1.14 10.25
C HIS A 107 -1.21 -0.12 9.42
N GLY A 108 -0.07 -0.19 8.72
CA GLY A 108 0.38 -1.37 8.01
C GLY A 108 1.83 -1.69 8.34
N ARG A 109 2.15 -2.97 8.41
CA ARG A 109 3.51 -3.49 8.59
C ARG A 109 3.73 -4.64 7.62
N GLN A 110 4.86 -4.62 6.93
CA GLN A 110 5.23 -5.67 6.00
C GLN A 110 6.69 -6.05 6.19
N TYR A 111 6.97 -7.36 6.25
CA TYR A 111 8.32 -7.92 6.25
C TYR A 111 8.37 -9.15 5.33
N TYR A 112 9.29 -9.12 4.40
CA TYR A 112 9.62 -10.24 3.53
C TYR A 112 11.05 -10.67 3.83
N TYR A 113 11.21 -11.70 4.65
CA TYR A 113 12.50 -12.25 5.06
C TYR A 113 13.01 -13.18 3.99
N GLY A 114 14.18 -12.90 3.42
CA GLY A 114 14.81 -13.69 2.37
C GLY A 114 16.10 -14.36 2.86
N LEU A 115 16.16 -15.67 2.75
CA LEU A 115 17.38 -16.47 2.95
C LEU A 115 17.83 -17.02 1.61
N SER A 116 18.99 -16.61 1.13
CA SER A 116 19.57 -17.00 -0.15
C SER A 116 20.73 -17.98 0.06
N LEU A 117 20.78 -19.02 -0.75
CA LEU A 117 21.88 -19.97 -0.83
C LEU A 117 22.24 -20.19 -2.30
N GLY A 118 23.52 -20.27 -2.62
CA GLY A 118 23.96 -20.50 -3.98
C GLY A 118 25.43 -20.77 -4.10
N ALA A 119 25.84 -21.06 -5.33
CA ALA A 119 27.23 -21.30 -5.68
C ALA A 119 27.61 -20.57 -6.97
N ALA A 120 28.80 -20.02 -6.99
CA ALA A 120 29.42 -19.50 -8.20
C ALA A 120 30.58 -20.43 -8.60
N TYR A 121 30.78 -20.55 -9.91
CA TYR A 121 31.88 -21.28 -10.49
C TYR A 121 32.67 -20.40 -11.47
N LYS A 122 33.96 -20.37 -11.28
CA LYS A 122 34.90 -19.64 -12.14
C LYS A 122 35.34 -20.54 -13.31
N PHE A 123 34.73 -20.36 -14.48
CA PHE A 123 35.05 -21.10 -15.69
C PHE A 123 36.42 -20.74 -16.27
N SER A 124 36.76 -19.44 -16.21
CA SER A 124 38.04 -18.91 -16.60
C SER A 124 38.45 -17.75 -15.67
N ASP A 125 39.60 -17.15 -15.86
CA ASP A 125 40.03 -15.97 -15.09
C ASP A 125 39.17 -14.73 -15.35
N ASN A 126 38.44 -14.76 -16.47
CA ASN A 126 37.60 -13.65 -16.91
C ASN A 126 36.11 -13.90 -16.73
N PHE A 127 35.66 -15.15 -16.56
CA PHE A 127 34.26 -15.50 -16.59
C PHE A 127 33.85 -16.40 -15.43
N SER A 128 32.79 -16.02 -14.74
CA SER A 128 32.12 -16.82 -13.70
C SER A 128 30.60 -16.80 -13.87
N ALA A 129 29.96 -17.85 -13.39
CA ALA A 129 28.51 -17.92 -13.31
C ALA A 129 28.06 -18.33 -11.92
N PHE A 130 26.87 -17.90 -11.54
CA PHE A 130 26.23 -18.16 -10.27
C PHE A 130 24.86 -18.81 -10.48
N ALA A 131 24.54 -19.76 -9.64
CA ALA A 131 23.18 -20.31 -9.50
C ALA A 131 22.84 -20.45 -8.03
N GLY A 132 21.61 -20.10 -7.66
CA GLY A 132 21.14 -20.17 -6.29
C GLY A 132 19.62 -20.14 -6.17
N VAL A 133 19.16 -20.18 -4.94
CA VAL A 133 17.75 -20.08 -4.58
C VAL A 133 17.60 -19.20 -3.34
N ARG A 134 16.53 -18.39 -3.31
CA ARG A 134 16.12 -17.65 -2.13
C ARG A 134 14.78 -18.20 -1.63
N GLY A 135 14.72 -18.61 -0.36
CA GLY A 135 13.49 -18.82 0.38
C GLY A 135 13.00 -17.48 0.93
N VAL A 136 11.71 -17.19 0.75
CA VAL A 136 11.08 -15.98 1.26
C VAL A 136 9.97 -16.34 2.22
N TYR A 137 9.97 -15.75 3.42
CA TYR A 137 8.86 -15.76 4.36
C TYR A 137 8.27 -14.36 4.45
N ALA A 138 7.00 -14.23 4.06
CA ALA A 138 6.25 -12.98 4.16
C ALA A 138 5.41 -12.95 5.44
N SER A 139 5.47 -11.84 6.16
CA SER A 139 4.66 -11.54 7.34
C SER A 139 4.18 -10.10 7.24
N THR A 140 2.87 -9.92 7.18
CA THR A 140 2.24 -8.61 7.10
C THR A 140 1.15 -8.48 8.15
N ASN A 141 0.91 -7.27 8.61
CA ASN A 141 -0.16 -6.94 9.53
C ASN A 141 -0.80 -5.63 9.12
N TYR A 142 -2.12 -5.62 9.08
CA TYR A 142 -2.93 -4.42 8.81
C TYR A 142 -3.96 -4.26 9.89
N TYR A 143 -4.07 -3.05 10.41
CA TYR A 143 -5.09 -2.65 11.34
C TYR A 143 -5.60 -1.26 10.98
N GLY A 144 -6.91 -1.09 11.02
CA GLY A 144 -7.52 0.21 10.80
C GLY A 144 -8.98 0.22 11.18
N TYR A 145 -9.50 1.41 11.47
CA TYR A 145 -10.90 1.60 11.78
C TYR A 145 -11.45 2.92 11.24
N VAL A 146 -12.76 2.93 11.04
CA VAL A 146 -13.58 4.13 10.86
C VAL A 146 -14.74 4.00 11.84
N GLU A 147 -14.88 4.95 12.75
CA GLU A 147 -15.85 4.90 13.85
C GLU A 147 -16.50 6.26 14.12
N ASN A 148 -17.53 6.26 14.96
CA ASN A 148 -18.25 7.48 15.36
C ASN A 148 -18.77 8.28 14.18
N ILE A 149 -19.23 7.58 13.14
CA ILE A 149 -19.72 8.20 11.90
C ILE A 149 -21.04 8.93 12.18
N LYS A 150 -21.05 10.24 11.88
CA LYS A 150 -22.25 11.08 11.89
C LYS A 150 -22.51 11.65 10.51
N VAL A 151 -23.76 11.77 10.16
CA VAL A 151 -24.24 12.46 8.96
C VAL A 151 -25.15 13.60 9.42
N GLY A 152 -24.77 14.83 9.11
CA GLY A 152 -25.42 16.00 9.75
C GLY A 152 -25.27 15.95 11.26
N ALA A 153 -26.38 15.99 11.96
CA ALA A 153 -26.44 15.86 13.43
C ALA A 153 -26.64 14.41 13.90
N MET A 154 -26.99 13.48 13.01
CA MET A 154 -27.40 12.12 13.35
C MET A 154 -26.22 11.15 13.35
N PRO A 155 -25.94 10.43 14.46
CA PRO A 155 -25.05 9.28 14.44
C PRO A 155 -25.61 8.16 13.55
N LEU A 156 -24.77 7.62 12.68
CA LEU A 156 -25.23 6.66 11.67
C LEU A 156 -25.75 5.36 12.28
N TYR A 157 -25.23 4.94 13.43
CA TYR A 157 -25.70 3.73 14.12
C TYR A 157 -27.21 3.80 14.51
N MET A 158 -27.75 5.01 14.74
CA MET A 158 -29.17 5.19 15.12
C MET A 158 -30.15 4.64 14.09
N VAL A 159 -29.76 4.59 12.81
CA VAL A 159 -30.59 4.02 11.75
C VAL A 159 -30.18 2.60 11.36
N LEU A 160 -29.00 2.16 11.75
CA LEU A 160 -28.50 0.80 11.46
C LEU A 160 -28.90 -0.18 12.57
N ASP A 161 -28.57 0.13 13.80
CA ASP A 161 -28.98 -0.58 15.02
C ASP A 161 -28.87 0.39 16.22
N PRO A 162 -30.00 1.03 16.63
CA PRO A 162 -30.00 2.01 17.69
C PRO A 162 -29.65 1.44 19.06
N THR A 163 -29.62 0.11 19.21
CA THR A 163 -29.24 -0.58 20.46
C THR A 163 -27.73 -0.76 20.59
N LYS A 164 -26.96 -0.51 19.51
CA LYS A 164 -25.52 -0.76 19.43
C LYS A 164 -24.77 0.43 18.85
N GLU A 165 -24.14 1.24 19.69
CA GLU A 165 -23.40 2.45 19.25
C GLU A 165 -22.28 2.16 18.23
N THR A 166 -21.75 0.94 18.21
CA THR A 166 -20.71 0.50 17.27
C THR A 166 -21.26 -0.10 15.97
N ALA A 167 -22.59 -0.05 15.74
CA ALA A 167 -23.20 -0.69 14.56
C ALA A 167 -22.77 -0.08 13.23
N ALA A 168 -22.32 1.18 13.22
CA ALA A 168 -21.82 1.86 12.04
C ALA A 168 -20.28 1.75 11.89
N ASN A 169 -19.57 1.15 12.84
CA ASN A 169 -18.12 1.09 12.81
C ASN A 169 -17.62 0.06 11.80
N ILE A 170 -16.52 0.41 11.13
CA ILE A 170 -15.73 -0.49 10.29
C ILE A 170 -14.42 -0.70 11.02
N GLU A 171 -14.04 -1.93 11.29
CA GLU A 171 -12.76 -2.28 11.88
C GLU A 171 -12.15 -3.45 11.12
N LEU A 172 -10.89 -3.31 10.76
CA LEU A 172 -10.07 -4.32 10.11
C LEU A 172 -8.89 -4.66 11.01
N SER A 173 -8.72 -5.94 11.31
CA SER A 173 -7.50 -6.48 11.92
C SER A 173 -7.12 -7.75 11.18
N CYS A 174 -6.00 -7.72 10.44
CA CYS A 174 -5.58 -8.82 9.57
C CYS A 174 -4.08 -9.08 9.68
N ASP A 175 -3.72 -10.29 10.07
CA ASP A 175 -2.38 -10.84 9.90
C ASP A 175 -2.34 -11.70 8.65
N GLN A 176 -1.26 -11.58 7.87
CA GLN A 176 -1.06 -12.40 6.68
C GLN A 176 0.33 -13.03 6.74
N SER A 177 0.43 -14.27 6.33
CA SER A 177 1.72 -14.95 6.18
C SER A 177 1.75 -15.87 4.98
N GLY A 178 2.94 -16.03 4.41
CA GLY A 178 3.15 -16.90 3.25
C GLY A 178 4.62 -17.19 3.02
N VAL A 179 4.88 -18.20 2.21
CA VAL A 179 6.23 -18.60 1.81
C VAL A 179 6.34 -18.68 0.29
N GLY A 180 7.54 -18.46 -0.22
CA GLY A 180 7.86 -18.58 -1.64
C GLY A 180 9.33 -18.87 -1.87
N PHE A 181 9.67 -19.26 -3.11
CA PHE A 181 11.03 -19.55 -3.51
C PHE A 181 11.36 -18.85 -4.82
N THR A 182 12.55 -18.26 -4.88
CA THR A 182 13.08 -17.52 -6.04
C THR A 182 14.35 -18.22 -6.52
N PRO A 183 14.35 -18.91 -7.67
CA PRO A 183 15.59 -19.27 -8.35
C PRO A 183 16.35 -18.01 -8.78
N ILE A 184 17.67 -18.06 -8.75
CA ILE A 184 18.56 -16.95 -9.07
C ILE A 184 19.67 -17.47 -9.95
N ILE A 185 19.95 -16.78 -11.06
CA ILE A 185 21.12 -17.03 -11.91
C ILE A 185 21.87 -15.73 -12.13
N GLY A 186 23.16 -15.84 -12.35
CA GLY A 186 24.00 -14.66 -12.64
C GLY A 186 25.26 -15.03 -13.39
N VAL A 187 25.82 -14.05 -14.07
CA VAL A 187 27.11 -14.15 -14.76
C VAL A 187 27.93 -12.89 -14.49
N ASP A 188 29.23 -13.06 -14.48
CA ASP A 188 30.20 -11.98 -14.34
C ASP A 188 31.35 -12.18 -15.32
N PHE A 189 31.71 -11.13 -16.05
CA PHE A 189 32.78 -11.12 -17.02
C PHE A 189 33.70 -9.92 -16.82
N LYS A 190 34.97 -10.19 -16.54
CA LYS A 190 35.99 -9.17 -16.29
C LYS A 190 37.04 -9.20 -17.40
N THR A 191 37.32 -8.04 -17.99
CA THR A 191 38.39 -7.90 -19.00
C THR A 191 39.08 -6.55 -18.84
N GLY A 192 40.42 -6.61 -18.64
CA GLY A 192 41.22 -5.42 -18.38
C GLY A 192 40.67 -4.59 -17.21
N LYS A 193 40.24 -3.37 -17.50
CA LYS A 193 39.67 -2.41 -16.52
C LYS A 193 38.15 -2.48 -16.42
N TRP A 194 37.50 -3.35 -17.20
CA TRP A 194 36.05 -3.47 -17.27
C TRP A 194 35.54 -4.71 -16.56
N ASN A 195 34.37 -4.57 -15.94
CA ASN A 195 33.58 -5.67 -15.40
C ASN A 195 32.14 -5.56 -15.87
N PHE A 196 31.56 -6.65 -16.36
CA PHE A 196 30.18 -6.75 -16.82
C PHE A 196 29.50 -7.83 -16.01
N ALA A 197 28.33 -7.50 -15.44
CA ALA A 197 27.54 -8.42 -14.66
C ALA A 197 26.09 -8.43 -15.11
N ALA A 198 25.49 -9.61 -15.08
CA ALA A 198 24.06 -9.77 -15.27
C ALA A 198 23.51 -10.76 -14.22
N LYS A 199 22.35 -10.43 -13.66
CA LYS A 199 21.64 -11.29 -12.70
C LYS A 199 20.16 -11.33 -13.06
N TYR A 200 19.58 -12.52 -13.00
CA TYR A 200 18.15 -12.71 -13.14
C TYR A 200 17.59 -13.48 -11.95
N GLU A 201 16.57 -12.92 -11.31
CA GLU A 201 15.80 -13.54 -10.27
C GLU A 201 14.42 -13.86 -10.83
N PHE A 202 14.01 -15.12 -10.75
CA PHE A 202 12.69 -15.53 -11.22
C PHE A 202 11.59 -15.02 -10.30
N LYS A 203 10.38 -14.92 -10.84
CA LYS A 203 9.21 -14.53 -10.04
C LYS A 203 9.02 -15.46 -8.83
N THR A 204 8.85 -14.86 -7.66
CA THR A 204 8.52 -15.61 -6.44
C THR A 204 7.00 -15.66 -6.28
N ARG A 205 6.43 -16.85 -6.38
CA ARG A 205 5.00 -17.04 -6.11
C ARG A 205 4.77 -17.15 -4.61
N ILE A 206 3.96 -16.24 -4.06
CA ILE A 206 3.58 -16.26 -2.65
C ILE A 206 2.06 -16.27 -2.56
N ARG A 207 1.53 -17.12 -1.67
CA ARG A 207 0.12 -17.13 -1.29
C ARG A 207 0.04 -16.77 0.18
N LEU A 208 -0.41 -15.55 0.44
CA LEU A 208 -0.62 -15.01 1.78
C LEU A 208 -1.93 -15.54 2.33
N LYS A 209 -1.89 -16.18 3.48
CA LYS A 209 -3.08 -16.64 4.20
C LYS A 209 -3.47 -15.60 5.24
N ASN A 210 -4.73 -15.17 5.20
CA ASN A 210 -5.29 -14.23 6.16
C ASN A 210 -5.69 -14.93 7.47
N LYS A 211 -5.42 -14.23 8.56
CA LYS A 211 -6.03 -14.45 9.87
C LYS A 211 -6.60 -13.11 10.31
N SER A 212 -7.92 -12.98 10.25
CA SER A 212 -8.58 -11.68 10.38
C SER A 212 -9.71 -11.71 11.40
N VAL A 213 -9.88 -10.56 12.07
CA VAL A 213 -11.07 -10.23 12.83
C VAL A 213 -11.57 -8.89 12.30
N ASN A 214 -12.68 -8.91 11.57
CA ASN A 214 -13.23 -7.73 10.93
C ASN A 214 -14.61 -7.43 11.48
N GLN A 215 -14.88 -6.16 11.79
CA GLN A 215 -16.20 -5.66 12.09
C GLN A 215 -16.69 -4.81 10.92
N VAL A 216 -17.91 -5.05 10.47
CA VAL A 216 -18.53 -4.31 9.38
C VAL A 216 -19.97 -3.96 9.72
N PRO A 217 -20.48 -2.80 9.26
CA PRO A 217 -21.88 -2.44 9.43
C PRO A 217 -22.80 -3.40 8.67
N SER A 218 -24.04 -3.53 9.16
CA SER A 218 -25.11 -4.21 8.47
C SER A 218 -26.28 -3.25 8.26
N ILE A 219 -26.76 -3.16 7.02
CA ILE A 219 -27.91 -2.32 6.68
C ILE A 219 -29.21 -3.12 6.51
N GLY A 220 -29.20 -4.41 6.86
CA GLY A 220 -30.37 -5.29 6.70
C GLY A 220 -31.61 -4.83 7.43
N ASN A 221 -31.44 -4.22 8.62
CA ASN A 221 -32.55 -3.74 9.47
C ASN A 221 -32.94 -2.28 9.19
N LEU A 222 -32.34 -1.62 8.21
CA LEU A 222 -32.58 -0.21 7.89
C LEU A 222 -34.09 0.09 7.66
N PRO A 223 -34.87 -0.70 6.91
CA PRO A 223 -36.30 -0.44 6.74
C PRO A 223 -37.07 -0.44 8.05
N ASP A 224 -36.83 -1.41 8.93
CA ASP A 224 -37.50 -1.52 10.21
C ASP A 224 -37.11 -0.39 11.16
N ASN A 225 -35.82 -0.02 11.18
CA ASN A 225 -35.35 1.07 12.03
C ASN A 225 -35.91 2.43 11.59
N LEU A 226 -35.98 2.71 10.29
CA LEU A 226 -36.63 3.93 9.80
C LEU A 226 -38.14 3.96 10.12
N ARG A 227 -38.84 2.83 9.94
CA ARG A 227 -40.23 2.71 10.33
C ARG A 227 -40.43 2.99 11.83
N ASN A 228 -39.62 2.37 12.66
CA ASN A 228 -39.68 2.54 14.11
C ASN A 228 -39.38 3.97 14.56
N ALA A 229 -38.44 4.64 13.86
CA ALA A 229 -38.15 6.06 14.09
C ALA A 229 -39.35 6.97 13.79
N TYR A 230 -40.12 6.71 12.73
CA TYR A 230 -41.39 7.42 12.49
C TYR A 230 -42.45 7.18 13.57
N ILE A 231 -42.63 5.91 13.99
CA ILE A 231 -43.58 5.54 15.03
C ILE A 231 -43.21 6.22 16.36
N ALA A 232 -41.91 6.19 16.72
CA ALA A 232 -41.40 6.88 17.91
C ALA A 232 -41.58 8.41 17.84
N GLY A 233 -41.55 8.98 16.63
CA GLY A 233 -41.83 10.38 16.34
C GLY A 233 -43.33 10.75 16.34
N GLY A 234 -44.23 9.81 16.69
CA GLY A 234 -45.68 10.00 16.77
C GLY A 234 -46.45 9.80 15.45
N VAL A 235 -45.80 9.25 14.42
CA VAL A 235 -46.46 8.89 13.16
C VAL A 235 -47.27 7.59 13.39
N PRO A 236 -48.55 7.54 12.96
CA PRO A 236 -49.36 6.33 13.06
C PRO A 236 -48.68 5.16 12.31
N GLU A 237 -48.74 3.97 12.92
CA GLU A 237 -48.04 2.77 12.36
C GLU A 237 -48.47 2.47 10.94
N ALA A 238 -49.79 2.61 10.59
CA ALA A 238 -50.27 2.40 9.24
C ALA A 238 -49.61 3.36 8.21
N ALA A 239 -49.42 4.63 8.60
CA ALA A 239 -48.75 5.61 7.76
C ALA A 239 -47.24 5.30 7.64
N ALA A 240 -46.56 4.95 8.73
CA ALA A 240 -45.15 4.54 8.74
C ALA A 240 -44.92 3.30 7.83
N ASN A 241 -45.80 2.31 7.92
CA ASN A 241 -45.77 1.13 7.05
C ASN A 241 -45.96 1.49 5.56
N ALA A 242 -46.90 2.40 5.25
CA ALA A 242 -47.15 2.85 3.88
C ALA A 242 -45.97 3.65 3.33
N ILE A 243 -45.35 4.52 4.11
CA ILE A 243 -44.16 5.30 3.72
C ILE A 243 -43.01 4.36 3.40
N ILE A 244 -42.61 3.50 4.32
CA ILE A 244 -41.45 2.64 4.17
C ILE A 244 -41.73 1.53 3.12
N GLY A 245 -42.96 1.03 3.03
CA GLY A 245 -43.37 0.06 2.01
C GLY A 245 -43.56 0.63 0.60
N ASN A 246 -43.41 1.96 0.41
CA ASN A 246 -43.52 2.57 -0.90
C ASN A 246 -42.48 2.01 -1.89
N PRO A 247 -42.85 1.62 -3.11
CA PRO A 247 -41.93 1.03 -4.10
C PRO A 247 -40.72 1.89 -4.42
N VAL A 248 -40.84 3.23 -4.38
CA VAL A 248 -39.71 4.15 -4.59
C VAL A 248 -38.68 4.02 -3.46
N ILE A 249 -39.16 3.95 -2.21
CA ILE A 249 -38.29 3.82 -1.03
C ILE A 249 -37.65 2.43 -0.98
N GLN A 250 -38.44 1.38 -1.27
CA GLN A 250 -37.89 0.02 -1.32
C GLN A 250 -36.83 -0.13 -2.42
N GLY A 251 -37.05 0.48 -3.58
CA GLY A 251 -36.07 0.51 -4.69
C GLY A 251 -34.79 1.26 -4.28
N ALA A 252 -34.91 2.43 -3.63
CA ALA A 252 -33.74 3.20 -3.15
C ALA A 252 -32.94 2.44 -2.09
N MET A 253 -33.61 1.77 -1.14
CA MET A 253 -32.93 0.96 -0.13
C MET A 253 -32.23 -0.27 -0.75
N GLY A 254 -32.84 -0.92 -1.75
CA GLY A 254 -32.25 -2.03 -2.48
C GLY A 254 -30.97 -1.62 -3.23
N GLN A 255 -31.00 -0.46 -3.89
CA GLN A 255 -29.81 0.11 -4.56
C GLN A 255 -28.73 0.46 -3.55
N LEU A 256 -29.08 1.11 -2.44
CA LEU A 256 -28.15 1.45 -1.35
C LEU A 256 -27.46 0.21 -0.81
N LYS A 257 -28.24 -0.88 -0.55
CA LYS A 257 -27.67 -2.15 -0.08
C LYS A 257 -26.68 -2.73 -1.08
N THR A 258 -27.01 -2.78 -2.35
CA THR A 258 -26.15 -3.34 -3.39
C THR A 258 -24.84 -2.54 -3.51
N GLN A 259 -24.94 -1.20 -3.48
CA GLN A 259 -23.74 -0.33 -3.53
C GLN A 259 -22.89 -0.45 -2.28
N PHE A 260 -23.52 -0.52 -1.10
CA PHE A 260 -22.84 -0.67 0.16
C PHE A 260 -22.07 -2.00 0.22
N ASP A 261 -22.73 -3.12 -0.10
CA ASP A 261 -22.09 -4.45 -0.09
C ASP A 261 -20.90 -4.51 -1.08
N ALA A 262 -21.02 -3.91 -2.27
CA ALA A 262 -19.95 -3.85 -3.26
C ALA A 262 -18.74 -3.03 -2.75
N LYS A 263 -18.99 -1.86 -2.14
CA LYS A 263 -17.93 -1.02 -1.57
C LYS A 263 -17.25 -1.67 -0.38
N LEU A 264 -18.00 -2.40 0.42
CA LEU A 264 -17.45 -3.14 1.55
C LEU A 264 -16.52 -4.26 1.06
N GLU A 265 -16.94 -5.03 0.04
CA GLU A 265 -16.07 -6.04 -0.57
C GLU A 265 -14.82 -5.42 -1.20
N GLU A 266 -14.92 -4.28 -1.86
CA GLU A 266 -13.77 -3.55 -2.40
C GLU A 266 -12.81 -3.09 -1.30
N ALA A 267 -13.33 -2.62 -0.18
CA ALA A 267 -12.52 -2.06 0.91
C ALA A 267 -11.81 -3.13 1.73
N ILE A 268 -12.50 -4.23 2.06
CA ILE A 268 -12.01 -5.22 3.03
C ILE A 268 -12.03 -6.67 2.53
N GLY A 269 -12.56 -6.95 1.33
CA GLY A 269 -12.67 -8.31 0.80
C GLY A 269 -11.32 -9.00 0.59
N GLU A 270 -10.25 -8.22 0.37
CA GLU A 270 -8.87 -8.68 0.38
C GLU A 270 -8.46 -9.31 1.71
N TYR A 271 -9.02 -8.81 2.82
CA TYR A 271 -8.67 -9.15 4.20
C TYR A 271 -9.67 -10.10 4.87
N ALA A 272 -10.52 -10.78 4.09
CA ALA A 272 -11.47 -11.75 4.64
C ALA A 272 -10.73 -12.90 5.34
N ASP A 273 -11.25 -13.35 6.51
CA ASP A 273 -10.61 -14.40 7.31
C ASP A 273 -10.46 -15.72 6.54
N GLY A 274 -9.33 -16.39 6.71
CA GLY A 274 -9.00 -17.64 6.03
C GLY A 274 -8.72 -17.54 4.53
N LYS A 275 -8.98 -16.39 3.88
CA LYS A 275 -8.72 -16.18 2.45
C LYS A 275 -7.23 -16.29 2.15
N LYS A 276 -6.93 -16.88 0.99
CA LYS A 276 -5.56 -16.91 0.44
C LYS A 276 -5.50 -15.92 -0.71
N ILE A 277 -4.61 -14.96 -0.61
CA ILE A 277 -4.41 -13.94 -1.64
C ILE A 277 -3.04 -14.07 -2.30
N ALA A 278 -2.93 -13.63 -3.54
CA ALA A 278 -1.66 -13.57 -4.23
C ALA A 278 -0.87 -12.34 -3.76
N GLY A 279 0.40 -12.53 -3.46
CA GLY A 279 1.37 -11.49 -3.10
C GLY A 279 2.72 -11.82 -3.72
N ASP A 280 2.75 -12.02 -5.05
CA ASP A 280 3.94 -12.44 -5.77
C ASP A 280 5.01 -11.33 -5.75
N ILE A 281 6.29 -11.71 -5.69
CA ILE A 281 7.41 -10.80 -5.93
C ILE A 281 7.74 -10.89 -7.42
N PRO A 282 7.91 -9.76 -8.14
CA PRO A 282 8.21 -9.75 -9.56
C PRO A 282 9.53 -10.43 -9.91
N ALA A 283 9.64 -10.92 -11.12
CA ALA A 283 10.94 -11.26 -11.69
C ALA A 283 11.79 -9.99 -11.81
N TYR A 284 13.10 -10.15 -11.69
CA TYR A 284 14.05 -9.05 -11.62
C TYR A 284 15.29 -9.33 -12.48
N LEU A 285 15.59 -8.41 -13.39
CA LEU A 285 16.81 -8.39 -14.17
C LEU A 285 17.70 -7.23 -13.70
N ALA A 286 18.95 -7.52 -13.38
CA ALA A 286 19.97 -6.53 -13.11
C ALA A 286 21.11 -6.66 -14.10
N LEU A 287 21.50 -5.54 -14.70
CA LEU A 287 22.69 -5.41 -15.55
C LEU A 287 23.62 -4.38 -14.93
N GLY A 288 24.91 -4.65 -14.92
CA GLY A 288 25.90 -3.75 -14.35
C GLY A 288 27.17 -3.70 -15.19
N VAL A 289 27.77 -2.52 -15.28
CA VAL A 289 29.06 -2.27 -15.88
C VAL A 289 29.94 -1.51 -14.92
N GLY A 290 31.09 -2.06 -14.58
CA GLY A 290 32.12 -1.43 -13.77
C GLY A 290 33.33 -1.06 -14.63
N TYR A 291 33.95 0.07 -14.32
CA TYR A 291 35.18 0.54 -14.97
C TYR A 291 36.13 1.10 -13.91
N SER A 292 37.36 0.61 -13.93
CA SER A 292 38.45 1.08 -13.05
C SER A 292 39.54 1.76 -13.86
N PRO A 293 39.44 3.08 -14.15
CA PRO A 293 40.43 3.81 -14.96
C PRO A 293 41.81 3.74 -14.35
N VAL A 294 41.89 3.82 -13.02
CA VAL A 294 43.09 3.63 -12.23
C VAL A 294 42.73 2.79 -10.98
N ASN A 295 43.74 2.24 -10.30
CA ASN A 295 43.48 1.33 -9.17
C ASN A 295 42.68 1.98 -8.02
N ALA A 296 42.83 3.29 -7.83
CA ALA A 296 42.19 4.03 -6.77
C ALA A 296 40.75 4.51 -7.11
N VAL A 297 40.29 4.34 -8.36
CA VAL A 297 38.97 4.85 -8.79
C VAL A 297 38.17 3.75 -9.43
N ARG A 298 36.95 3.56 -8.98
CA ARG A 298 35.98 2.62 -9.51
C ARG A 298 34.70 3.37 -9.85
N VAL A 299 34.23 3.22 -11.06
CA VAL A 299 32.94 3.77 -11.55
C VAL A 299 32.03 2.61 -11.92
N ASN A 300 30.78 2.72 -11.58
CA ASN A 300 29.77 1.72 -11.98
C ASN A 300 28.52 2.40 -12.50
N VAL A 301 27.86 1.73 -13.43
CA VAL A 301 26.52 2.06 -13.90
C VAL A 301 25.70 0.77 -13.93
N GLY A 302 24.42 0.89 -13.63
CA GLY A 302 23.52 -0.25 -13.58
C GLY A 302 22.14 0.07 -14.09
N PHE A 303 21.49 -0.99 -14.50
CA PHE A 303 20.10 -0.99 -14.95
C PHE A 303 19.38 -2.15 -14.29
N HIS A 304 18.18 -1.87 -13.77
CA HIS A 304 17.29 -2.86 -13.21
C HIS A 304 15.92 -2.80 -13.88
N TRP A 305 15.36 -3.96 -14.13
CA TRP A 305 14.00 -4.12 -14.59
C TRP A 305 13.25 -5.11 -13.71
N PHE A 306 12.07 -4.70 -13.28
CA PHE A 306 11.15 -5.52 -12.50
C PHE A 306 9.92 -5.81 -13.35
N ASP A 307 9.52 -7.07 -13.42
CA ASP A 307 8.36 -7.53 -14.19
C ASP A 307 7.08 -7.46 -13.35
N ASP A 308 6.75 -6.26 -12.86
CA ASP A 308 5.63 -6.03 -11.93
C ASP A 308 4.29 -6.43 -12.54
N LYS A 309 4.10 -6.22 -13.85
CA LYS A 309 2.83 -6.59 -14.55
C LYS A 309 2.49 -8.07 -14.48
N HIS A 310 3.49 -8.92 -14.31
CA HIS A 310 3.30 -10.36 -14.24
C HIS A 310 3.43 -10.91 -12.80
N ALA A 311 3.64 -10.06 -11.80
CA ALA A 311 3.63 -10.43 -10.38
C ALA A 311 2.20 -10.35 -9.84
N THR A 312 1.52 -11.49 -9.78
CA THR A 312 0.10 -11.55 -9.41
C THR A 312 -0.14 -10.97 -8.01
N SER A 313 -1.05 -10.04 -7.91
CA SER A 313 -1.56 -9.43 -6.69
C SER A 313 -3.08 -9.66 -6.56
N TYR A 314 -3.67 -9.26 -5.44
CA TYR A 314 -5.11 -9.39 -5.24
C TYR A 314 -5.90 -8.69 -6.35
N ASN A 315 -6.97 -9.36 -6.85
CA ASN A 315 -7.82 -8.89 -7.97
C ASN A 315 -7.04 -8.47 -9.23
N ASN A 316 -5.87 -9.07 -9.46
CA ASN A 316 -5.01 -8.77 -10.61
C ASN A 316 -4.69 -7.28 -10.76
N ARG A 317 -4.57 -6.56 -9.65
CA ARG A 317 -4.29 -5.13 -9.66
C ARG A 317 -3.04 -4.75 -10.47
N GLN A 318 -2.03 -5.63 -10.52
CA GLN A 318 -0.81 -5.43 -11.32
C GLN A 318 -1.08 -5.25 -12.82
N GLU A 319 -2.20 -5.74 -13.35
CA GLU A 319 -2.58 -5.57 -14.78
C GLU A 319 -2.90 -4.12 -15.12
N LYS A 320 -3.26 -3.31 -14.11
CA LYS A 320 -3.50 -1.87 -14.24
C LYS A 320 -2.22 -1.04 -14.39
N LEU A 321 -1.04 -1.62 -14.19
CA LEU A 321 0.23 -0.95 -14.47
C LEU A 321 0.41 -0.76 -15.99
N ASP A 322 0.98 0.37 -16.40
CA ASP A 322 1.34 0.59 -17.81
C ASP A 322 2.50 -0.32 -18.22
N ARG A 323 3.48 -0.49 -17.32
CA ARG A 323 4.67 -1.35 -17.51
C ARG A 323 5.28 -1.74 -16.16
N GLY A 324 6.28 -2.58 -16.18
CA GLY A 324 7.14 -2.87 -15.03
C GLY A 324 8.05 -1.69 -14.65
N THR A 325 8.65 -1.77 -13.46
CA THR A 325 9.56 -0.76 -12.91
C THR A 325 10.92 -0.80 -13.61
N LEU A 326 11.46 0.37 -13.90
CA LEU A 326 12.82 0.58 -14.40
C LEU A 326 13.63 1.39 -13.39
N GLU A 327 14.86 0.95 -13.15
CA GLU A 327 15.82 1.69 -12.34
C GLU A 327 17.14 1.87 -13.09
N TYR A 328 17.70 3.05 -12.95
CA TYR A 328 19.02 3.41 -13.46
C TYR A 328 19.85 3.87 -12.28
N ASN A 329 21.08 3.41 -12.19
CA ASN A 329 22.00 3.84 -11.15
C ASN A 329 23.40 4.09 -11.68
N ALA A 330 24.11 4.97 -10.98
CA ALA A 330 25.52 5.25 -11.22
C ALA A 330 26.22 5.54 -9.89
N GLY A 331 27.46 5.13 -9.77
CA GLY A 331 28.23 5.35 -8.58
C GLY A 331 29.73 5.47 -8.88
N VAL A 332 30.43 6.12 -7.97
CA VAL A 332 31.87 6.22 -7.98
C VAL A 332 32.43 5.98 -6.59
N GLU A 333 33.55 5.28 -6.53
CA GLU A 333 34.36 5.06 -5.34
C GLU A 333 35.78 5.52 -5.58
N VAL A 334 36.37 6.12 -4.57
CA VAL A 334 37.75 6.64 -4.62
C VAL A 334 38.50 6.24 -3.35
N ASP A 335 39.60 5.53 -3.50
CA ASP A 335 40.54 5.26 -2.43
C ASP A 335 41.35 6.53 -2.15
N VAL A 336 40.96 7.28 -1.13
CA VAL A 336 41.65 8.52 -0.74
C VAL A 336 43.04 8.22 -0.19
N ASN A 337 43.13 7.13 0.56
CA ASN A 337 44.36 6.57 1.08
C ASN A 337 44.19 5.10 1.45
N LYS A 338 45.20 4.45 2.03
CA LYS A 338 45.16 3.02 2.42
C LYS A 338 44.13 2.68 3.51
N LYS A 339 43.54 3.69 4.16
CA LYS A 339 42.57 3.50 5.26
C LYS A 339 41.15 3.97 4.92
N ILE A 340 41.00 4.79 3.90
CA ILE A 340 39.72 5.45 3.62
C ILE A 340 39.41 5.34 2.13
N THR A 341 38.25 4.77 1.84
CA THR A 341 37.56 4.85 0.56
C THR A 341 36.29 5.70 0.72
N LEU A 342 36.06 6.64 -0.16
CA LEU A 342 34.84 7.44 -0.23
C LEU A 342 34.01 7.00 -1.42
N SER A 343 32.69 7.07 -1.29
CA SER A 343 31.75 6.74 -2.35
C SER A 343 30.61 7.73 -2.44
N THR A 344 30.09 7.90 -3.65
CA THR A 344 28.83 8.59 -3.90
C THR A 344 28.08 7.87 -5.00
N GLY A 345 26.74 7.99 -4.98
CA GLY A 345 25.89 7.33 -5.96
C GLY A 345 24.59 8.05 -6.17
N TRP A 346 23.98 7.73 -7.29
CA TRP A 346 22.66 8.19 -7.71
C TRP A 346 21.84 7.03 -8.24
N GLN A 347 20.54 7.06 -7.97
CA GLN A 347 19.58 6.11 -8.53
C GLN A 347 18.30 6.84 -8.91
N ASN A 348 17.79 6.54 -10.10
CA ASN A 348 16.45 6.91 -10.53
C ASN A 348 15.58 5.65 -10.56
N THR A 349 14.40 5.73 -9.92
CA THR A 349 13.37 4.67 -9.97
C THR A 349 12.13 5.21 -10.66
N ASN A 350 11.72 4.54 -11.73
CA ASN A 350 10.60 4.91 -12.56
C ASN A 350 9.59 3.75 -12.64
N TYR A 351 8.51 3.87 -11.86
CA TYR A 351 7.41 2.92 -11.86
C TYR A 351 6.49 3.14 -13.06
N GLY A 352 5.92 2.08 -13.60
CA GLY A 352 4.91 2.14 -14.67
C GLY A 352 3.51 2.38 -14.11
N LEU A 353 3.27 3.53 -13.49
CA LEU A 353 2.04 3.81 -12.76
C LEU A 353 0.96 4.41 -13.65
N SER A 354 -0.21 3.74 -13.73
CA SER A 354 -1.45 4.35 -14.22
C SER A 354 -2.21 5.03 -13.06
N ASP A 355 -3.22 5.83 -13.37
CA ASP A 355 -4.10 6.42 -12.36
C ASP A 355 -4.98 5.37 -11.67
N GLU A 356 -5.39 4.32 -12.41
CA GLU A 356 -6.20 3.21 -11.91
C GLU A 356 -5.44 2.29 -10.94
N TYR A 357 -4.11 2.25 -11.05
CA TYR A 357 -3.27 1.45 -10.14
C TYR A 357 -3.10 2.12 -8.78
N MET A 358 -3.15 3.45 -8.73
CA MET A 358 -2.86 4.21 -7.51
C MET A 358 -3.95 4.05 -6.46
N ASP A 359 -3.55 3.80 -5.22
CA ASP A 359 -4.39 3.92 -4.03
C ASP A 359 -3.54 4.41 -2.85
N ASP A 360 -4.19 4.81 -1.76
CA ASP A 360 -3.53 5.36 -0.58
C ASP A 360 -3.17 4.33 0.48
N LYS A 361 -3.62 3.08 0.36
CA LYS A 361 -3.27 1.99 1.29
C LYS A 361 -1.80 1.58 1.15
N SER A 362 -1.30 1.56 -0.09
CA SER A 362 0.09 1.27 -0.39
C SER A 362 0.45 1.87 -1.74
N PHE A 363 1.19 2.96 -1.74
CA PHE A 363 1.59 3.63 -2.97
C PHE A 363 3.11 3.74 -3.11
N VAL A 364 3.54 3.74 -4.36
CA VAL A 364 4.90 4.08 -4.79
C VAL A 364 4.81 5.24 -5.77
N VAL A 365 5.85 6.05 -5.85
CA VAL A 365 5.96 7.15 -6.81
C VAL A 365 7.40 7.22 -7.31
N GLY A 366 7.59 7.70 -8.53
CA GLY A 366 8.90 7.85 -9.14
C GLY A 366 9.84 8.66 -8.24
N SER A 367 11.12 8.34 -8.27
CA SER A 367 12.07 8.96 -7.35
C SER A 367 13.49 9.08 -7.92
N ASN A 368 14.26 10.00 -7.34
CA ASN A 368 15.70 10.10 -7.46
C ASN A 368 16.31 10.01 -6.08
N SER A 369 17.26 9.11 -5.89
CA SER A 369 18.01 8.98 -4.65
C SER A 369 19.45 9.43 -4.85
N ALA A 370 19.98 10.16 -3.90
CA ALA A 370 21.41 10.51 -3.83
C ALA A 370 22.00 9.89 -2.57
N ALA A 371 23.19 9.32 -2.68
CA ALA A 371 23.89 8.66 -1.59
C ALA A 371 25.32 9.12 -1.46
N VAL A 372 25.80 9.15 -0.23
CA VAL A 372 27.20 9.29 0.11
C VAL A 372 27.60 8.22 1.12
N GLY A 373 28.81 7.73 1.03
CA GLY A 373 29.31 6.70 1.92
C GLY A 373 30.81 6.65 1.99
N GLY A 374 31.30 5.76 2.82
CA GLY A 374 32.72 5.50 2.91
C GLY A 374 33.03 4.21 3.64
N VAL A 375 34.23 3.73 3.41
CA VAL A 375 34.79 2.55 4.07
C VAL A 375 36.00 2.98 4.86
N TYR A 376 36.06 2.58 6.13
CA TYR A 376 37.24 2.68 6.96
C TYR A 376 37.88 1.30 7.11
N HIS A 377 39.07 1.12 6.51
CA HIS A 377 39.86 -0.11 6.59
C HIS A 377 40.52 -0.19 7.94
N ILE A 378 39.89 -0.87 8.92
CA ILE A 378 40.36 -1.01 10.30
C ILE A 378 41.72 -1.75 10.31
N ASN A 379 41.75 -2.88 9.55
CA ASN A 379 42.94 -3.69 9.34
C ASN A 379 42.79 -4.51 8.05
N LYS A 380 43.71 -5.42 7.77
CA LYS A 380 43.66 -6.26 6.54
C LYS A 380 42.48 -7.23 6.47
N LYS A 381 41.76 -7.41 7.58
CA LYS A 381 40.65 -8.37 7.69
C LYS A 381 39.32 -7.72 7.98
N MET A 382 39.28 -6.44 8.33
CA MET A 382 38.06 -5.78 8.80
C MET A 382 37.89 -4.40 8.18
N ASP A 383 36.70 -4.19 7.59
CA ASP A 383 36.29 -2.92 7.00
C ASP A 383 34.97 -2.46 7.62
N LEU A 384 34.93 -1.21 8.08
CA LEU A 384 33.71 -0.56 8.55
C LEU A 384 33.12 0.30 7.43
N ASN A 385 31.87 0.01 7.04
CA ASN A 385 31.12 0.73 6.02
C ASN A 385 30.10 1.64 6.69
N VAL A 386 29.99 2.88 6.22
CA VAL A 386 28.97 3.84 6.65
C VAL A 386 28.40 4.51 5.43
N ALA A 387 27.08 4.63 5.35
CA ALA A 387 26.42 5.31 4.24
C ALA A 387 25.16 6.04 4.70
N TYR A 388 24.82 7.08 3.99
CA TYR A 388 23.56 7.80 4.08
C TYR A 388 23.00 8.01 2.70
N PHE A 389 21.68 7.82 2.54
CA PHE A 389 20.99 8.25 1.34
C PHE A 389 19.67 8.94 1.62
N HIS A 390 19.34 9.88 0.76
CA HIS A 390 18.09 10.60 0.73
C HIS A 390 17.39 10.35 -0.60
N THR A 391 16.07 10.14 -0.54
CA THR A 391 15.24 9.92 -1.72
C THR A 391 14.29 11.09 -1.93
N PHE A 392 14.40 11.73 -3.08
CA PHE A 392 13.52 12.78 -3.58
C PHE A 392 12.41 12.12 -4.40
N TYR A 393 11.17 12.20 -3.93
CA TYR A 393 10.03 11.60 -4.60
C TYR A 393 9.31 12.59 -5.49
N GLN A 394 8.81 12.09 -6.62
CA GLN A 394 7.91 12.85 -7.49
C GLN A 394 6.52 12.90 -6.88
N HIS A 395 5.71 13.88 -7.31
CA HIS A 395 4.28 13.91 -7.04
C HIS A 395 3.53 13.11 -8.10
N LYS A 396 2.66 12.20 -7.68
CA LYS A 396 1.71 11.54 -8.57
C LYS A 396 0.32 12.07 -8.27
N LYS A 397 -0.25 12.81 -9.23
CA LYS A 397 -1.61 13.34 -9.15
C LYS A 397 -2.55 12.45 -9.93
N THR A 398 -3.68 12.12 -9.32
CA THR A 398 -4.74 11.34 -9.95
C THR A 398 -6.06 12.07 -9.87
N SER A 399 -6.98 11.77 -10.81
CA SER A 399 -8.34 12.29 -10.80
C SER A 399 -9.30 11.18 -11.15
N GLU A 400 -10.24 10.93 -10.25
CA GLU A 400 -11.28 9.90 -10.40
C GLU A 400 -12.66 10.55 -10.37
N LYS A 401 -13.51 10.19 -11.33
CA LYS A 401 -14.91 10.62 -11.36
C LYS A 401 -15.79 9.46 -10.90
N VAL A 402 -16.44 9.65 -9.75
CA VAL A 402 -17.40 8.67 -9.21
C VAL A 402 -18.80 9.11 -9.50
N GLN A 403 -19.57 8.26 -10.18
CA GLN A 403 -20.97 8.49 -10.46
C GLN A 403 -21.81 8.07 -9.25
N LEU A 404 -22.59 8.99 -8.70
CA LEU A 404 -23.45 8.76 -7.54
C LEU A 404 -24.90 8.46 -7.94
N SER A 405 -25.35 9.09 -9.01
CA SER A 405 -26.66 8.88 -9.64
C SER A 405 -26.58 9.23 -11.12
N ALA A 406 -27.67 9.04 -11.87
CA ALA A 406 -27.72 9.36 -13.30
C ALA A 406 -27.26 10.80 -13.60
N ASN A 407 -27.51 11.75 -12.70
CA ASN A 407 -27.23 13.18 -12.90
C ASN A 407 -26.21 13.78 -11.91
N GLN A 408 -25.60 12.96 -11.06
CA GLN A 408 -24.69 13.45 -10.02
C GLN A 408 -23.39 12.66 -9.99
N SER A 409 -22.27 13.36 -10.10
CA SER A 409 -20.93 12.79 -9.95
C SER A 409 -20.05 13.63 -9.06
N ILE A 410 -19.09 13.00 -8.41
CA ILE A 410 -18.04 13.65 -7.62
C ILE A 410 -16.68 13.39 -8.28
N ASN A 411 -15.83 14.41 -8.35
CA ASN A 411 -14.46 14.27 -8.80
C ASN A 411 -13.55 14.24 -7.57
N TYR A 412 -12.86 13.11 -7.37
CA TYR A 412 -11.79 12.97 -6.39
C TYR A 412 -10.46 13.30 -7.05
N LYS A 413 -9.68 14.17 -6.42
CA LYS A 413 -8.31 14.47 -6.83
C LYS A 413 -7.39 14.10 -5.68
N SER A 414 -6.38 13.30 -5.99
CA SER A 414 -5.38 12.87 -5.01
C SER A 414 -4.00 13.30 -5.47
N ASP A 415 -3.14 13.69 -4.53
CA ASP A 415 -1.74 14.02 -4.74
C ASP A 415 -0.90 13.19 -3.77
N TYR A 416 -0.10 12.27 -4.32
CA TYR A 416 0.72 11.33 -3.56
C TYR A 416 2.16 11.80 -3.58
N THR A 417 2.77 11.90 -2.41
CA THR A 417 4.20 12.16 -2.26
C THR A 417 4.78 11.43 -1.07
N ARG A 418 6.11 11.32 -1.02
CA ARG A 418 6.85 10.67 0.07
C ARG A 418 8.15 11.40 0.36
N ASN A 419 8.74 11.10 1.50
CA ASN A 419 10.08 11.49 1.90
C ASN A 419 10.77 10.31 2.59
N ASN A 420 12.04 10.06 2.32
CA ASN A 420 12.75 8.96 2.92
C ASN A 420 14.24 9.28 3.16
N ASN A 421 14.72 8.91 4.33
CA ASN A 421 16.12 9.01 4.74
C ASN A 421 16.57 7.66 5.27
N VAL A 422 17.74 7.19 4.86
CA VAL A 422 18.30 5.93 5.34
C VAL A 422 19.74 6.12 5.76
N PHE A 423 20.07 5.58 6.91
CA PHE A 423 21.41 5.49 7.45
C PHE A 423 21.84 4.02 7.50
N ALA A 424 23.01 3.69 7.00
CA ALA A 424 23.49 2.33 6.96
C ALA A 424 24.88 2.21 7.60
N VAL A 425 25.08 1.13 8.35
CA VAL A 425 26.37 0.73 8.90
C VAL A 425 26.58 -0.76 8.60
N GLY A 426 27.76 -1.12 8.16
CA GLY A 426 28.14 -2.51 7.88
C GLY A 426 29.55 -2.81 8.34
N LEU A 427 29.82 -4.08 8.61
CA LEU A 427 31.13 -4.59 8.96
C LEU A 427 31.46 -5.78 8.06
N ASP A 428 32.54 -5.66 7.29
CA ASP A 428 33.07 -6.75 6.47
C ASP A 428 34.24 -7.42 7.19
N ILE A 429 34.23 -8.76 7.26
CA ILE A 429 35.26 -9.55 7.93
C ILE A 429 35.81 -10.60 6.97
N ASN A 430 37.10 -10.57 6.73
CA ASN A 430 37.83 -11.56 5.92
C ASN A 430 38.60 -12.53 6.86
N PHE A 431 38.28 -13.80 6.75
CA PHE A 431 38.84 -14.85 7.59
C PHE A 431 40.14 -15.46 7.05
#